data_e43f7af4570870336d770690d6c302f6
#
_entry.id   e43f7af4570870336d770690d6c302f6
#
_cell.length_a   1.000
_cell.length_b   1.000
_cell.length_c   1.000
_cell.angle_alpha   90.00
_cell.angle_beta   90.00
_cell.angle_gamma   90.00
#
_symmetry.space_group_name_H-M   'P 1'
#
loop_
_entity.id
_entity.type
_entity.pdbx_description
1 polymer ?
#
loop_
_entity_poly.entity_id
_entity_poly.type
_entity_poly.pdbx_seq_one_letter_code
_entity_poly.pdbx_strand_id
1 'polypeptide(L)'
;MSGLTRWLVLALLGAAPAAAESELLNSVKRNPSEASALCSSFRRLNSEGQSAYSGETTRLVASTRNLSPTDAEVLITYVVGMTCPDVR
;
A
#
# COMPACT_ATOMS: atom_id res chain seq x y z
N MET A 1 -12.94 -34.61 16.45
CA MET A 1 -13.51 -34.07 15.19
C MET A 1 -13.72 -32.58 15.26
N SER A 2 -14.31 -32.04 16.32
CA SER A 2 -14.49 -30.59 16.47
C SER A 2 -13.18 -29.81 16.58
N GLY A 3 -12.10 -30.46 17.04
CA GLY A 3 -10.78 -29.83 17.13
C GLY A 3 -10.17 -29.50 15.77
N LEU A 4 -10.40 -30.32 14.76
CA LEU A 4 -9.91 -30.09 13.40
C LEU A 4 -10.55 -28.84 12.77
N THR A 5 -11.86 -28.66 12.97
CA THR A 5 -12.58 -27.51 12.46
C THR A 5 -12.08 -26.22 13.07
N ARG A 6 -11.75 -26.22 14.36
CA ARG A 6 -11.18 -25.03 15.05
C ARG A 6 -9.81 -24.65 14.47
N TRP A 7 -8.98 -25.63 14.20
CA TRP A 7 -7.68 -25.39 13.61
C TRP A 7 -7.78 -24.71 12.24
N LEU A 8 -8.70 -25.21 11.40
CA LEU A 8 -8.91 -24.63 10.07
C LEU A 8 -9.37 -23.18 10.14
N VAL A 9 -10.27 -22.85 11.07
CA VAL A 9 -10.76 -21.49 11.25
C VAL A 9 -9.61 -20.55 11.69
N LEU A 10 -8.78 -20.98 12.63
CA LEU A 10 -7.65 -20.20 13.10
C LEU A 10 -6.63 -19.95 11.99
N ALA A 11 -6.37 -20.96 11.15
CA ALA A 11 -5.46 -20.82 10.02
C ALA A 11 -5.97 -19.78 9.02
N LEU A 12 -7.26 -19.79 8.72
CA LEU A 12 -7.87 -18.80 7.81
C LEU A 12 -7.77 -17.38 8.34
N LEU A 13 -8.03 -17.17 9.64
CA LEU A 13 -7.92 -15.86 10.27
C LEU A 13 -6.49 -15.34 10.27
N GLY A 14 -5.51 -16.22 10.49
CA GLY A 14 -4.09 -15.85 10.48
C GLY A 14 -3.56 -15.50 9.10
N ALA A 15 -4.16 -16.03 8.03
CA ALA A 15 -3.70 -15.81 6.66
C ALA A 15 -4.23 -14.51 6.05
N ALA A 16 -5.42 -14.02 6.46
CA ALA A 16 -6.08 -12.88 5.83
C ALA A 16 -5.25 -11.58 5.82
N PRO A 17 -4.62 -11.12 6.94
CA PRO A 17 -3.81 -9.89 6.92
C PRO A 17 -2.59 -9.99 5.99
N ALA A 18 -1.90 -11.12 6.00
CA ALA A 18 -0.74 -11.34 5.14
C ALA A 18 -1.14 -11.36 3.67
N ALA A 19 -2.31 -11.92 3.33
CA ALA A 19 -2.82 -11.94 1.96
C ALA A 19 -3.11 -10.53 1.45
N ALA A 20 -3.69 -9.64 2.29
CA ALA A 20 -3.99 -8.26 1.92
C ALA A 20 -2.71 -7.48 1.62
N GLU A 21 -1.68 -7.60 2.46
CA GLU A 21 -0.38 -6.96 2.25
C GLU A 21 0.29 -7.46 0.97
N SER A 22 0.23 -8.77 0.72
CA SER A 22 0.79 -9.36 -0.49
C SER A 22 0.09 -8.87 -1.75
N GLU A 23 -1.22 -8.61 -1.70
CA GLU A 23 -1.96 -8.07 -2.84
C GLU A 23 -1.55 -6.65 -3.18
N LEU A 24 -1.34 -5.78 -2.20
CA LEU A 24 -0.86 -4.42 -2.44
C LEU A 24 0.52 -4.44 -3.08
N LEU A 25 1.42 -5.25 -2.57
CA LEU A 25 2.76 -5.40 -3.15
C LEU A 25 2.70 -5.93 -4.58
N ASN A 26 1.90 -6.95 -4.82
CA ASN A 26 1.73 -7.52 -6.15
C ASN A 26 1.12 -6.51 -7.12
N SER A 27 0.20 -5.68 -6.66
CA SER A 27 -0.40 -4.63 -7.47
C SER A 27 0.66 -3.63 -7.94
N VAL A 28 1.57 -3.22 -7.07
CA VAL A 28 2.68 -2.33 -7.44
C VAL A 28 3.57 -2.98 -8.50
N LYS A 29 3.90 -4.24 -8.33
CA LYS A 29 4.74 -4.97 -9.28
C LYS A 29 4.08 -5.14 -10.64
N ARG A 30 2.77 -5.36 -10.68
CA ARG A 30 2.04 -5.57 -11.94
C ARG A 30 1.73 -4.28 -12.69
N ASN A 31 1.77 -3.14 -12.03
CA ASN A 31 1.39 -1.86 -12.62
C ASN A 31 2.51 -0.84 -12.54
N PRO A 32 3.63 -1.06 -13.26
CA PRO A 32 4.76 -0.14 -13.18
C PRO A 32 4.45 1.27 -13.67
N SER A 33 3.53 1.42 -14.62
CA SER A 33 3.12 2.74 -15.08
C SER A 33 2.34 3.51 -14.03
N GLU A 34 1.52 2.84 -13.23
CA GLU A 34 0.82 3.44 -12.10
C GLU A 34 1.78 3.86 -11.00
N ALA A 35 2.73 3.00 -10.69
CA ALA A 35 3.77 3.31 -9.71
C ALA A 35 4.58 4.53 -10.16
N SER A 36 4.94 4.60 -11.43
CA SER A 36 5.63 5.75 -12.01
C SER A 36 4.79 7.03 -11.91
N ALA A 37 3.51 6.94 -12.18
CA ALA A 37 2.61 8.10 -12.07
C ALA A 37 2.51 8.60 -10.64
N LEU A 38 2.42 7.68 -9.68
CA LEU A 38 2.44 8.03 -8.25
C LEU A 38 3.77 8.70 -7.87
N CYS A 39 4.87 8.16 -8.34
CA CYS A 39 6.19 8.75 -8.10
C CYS A 39 6.29 10.18 -8.63
N SER A 40 5.75 10.44 -9.82
CA SER A 40 5.73 11.79 -10.39
C SER A 40 4.91 12.73 -9.50
N SER A 41 3.77 12.29 -9.01
CA SER A 41 2.95 13.07 -8.09
C SER A 41 3.69 13.35 -6.77
N PHE A 42 4.37 12.35 -6.23
CA PHE A 42 5.13 12.50 -4.99
C PHE A 42 6.31 13.46 -5.16
N ARG A 43 7.00 13.41 -6.29
CA ARG A 43 8.09 14.35 -6.57
C ARG A 43 7.58 15.79 -6.68
N ARG A 44 6.42 15.96 -7.27
CA ARG A 44 5.79 17.28 -7.32
C ARG A 44 5.44 17.78 -5.93
N LEU A 45 4.86 16.94 -5.07
CA LEU A 45 4.58 17.29 -3.68
C LEU A 45 5.88 17.67 -2.95
N ASN A 46 6.94 16.92 -3.15
CA ASN A 46 8.25 17.24 -2.57
C ASN A 46 8.77 18.59 -3.03
N SER A 47 8.58 18.95 -4.29
CA SER A 47 8.98 20.25 -4.81
C SER A 47 8.18 21.39 -4.20
N GLU A 48 7.00 21.13 -3.72
CA GLU A 48 6.14 22.09 -3.03
C GLU A 48 6.35 22.07 -1.52
N GLY A 49 7.33 21.33 -1.03
CA GLY A 49 7.64 21.23 0.39
C GLY A 49 6.78 20.23 1.16
N GLN A 50 6.04 19.38 0.46
CA GLN A 50 5.19 18.37 1.10
C GLN A 50 5.79 16.97 1.01
N SER A 51 5.59 16.19 2.06
CA SER A 51 6.07 14.81 2.11
C SER A 51 5.06 13.86 1.48
N ALA A 52 5.57 12.85 0.78
CA ALA A 52 4.74 11.73 0.31
C ALA A 52 4.11 10.96 1.48
N TYR A 53 4.69 11.05 2.67
CA TYR A 53 4.22 10.35 3.86
C TYR A 53 3.33 11.21 4.76
N SER A 54 2.93 12.38 4.31
CA SER A 54 2.05 13.25 5.09
C SER A 54 0.64 12.65 5.18
N GLY A 55 -0.11 13.07 6.19
CA GLY A 55 -1.51 12.66 6.34
C GLY A 55 -2.36 13.09 5.16
N GLU A 56 -2.06 14.22 4.55
CA GLU A 56 -2.76 14.71 3.37
C GLU A 56 -2.53 13.81 2.16
N THR A 57 -1.30 13.40 1.93
CA THR A 57 -0.98 12.46 0.84
C THR A 57 -1.66 11.11 1.06
N THR A 58 -1.63 10.61 2.29
CA THR A 58 -2.30 9.37 2.65
C THR A 58 -3.79 9.44 2.34
N ARG A 59 -4.45 10.53 2.72
CA ARG A 59 -5.88 10.71 2.43
C ARG A 59 -6.16 10.78 0.93
N LEU A 60 -5.32 11.46 0.20
CA LEU A 60 -5.45 11.59 -1.25
C LEU A 60 -5.34 10.21 -1.93
N VAL A 61 -4.32 9.46 -1.58
CA VAL A 61 -4.12 8.12 -2.14
C VAL A 61 -5.27 7.18 -1.73
N ALA A 62 -5.69 7.25 -0.47
CA ALA A 62 -6.80 6.44 0.04
C ALA A 62 -8.08 6.71 -0.76
N SER A 63 -8.42 7.97 -1.00
CA SER A 63 -9.65 8.31 -1.70
C SER A 63 -9.56 8.00 -3.19
N THR A 64 -8.45 8.25 -3.85
CA THR A 64 -8.31 7.99 -5.29
C THR A 64 -8.19 6.51 -5.63
N ARG A 65 -7.70 5.71 -4.69
CA ARG A 65 -7.52 4.27 -4.88
C ARG A 65 -8.55 3.42 -4.14
N ASN A 66 -9.47 4.06 -3.45
CA ASN A 66 -10.50 3.38 -2.66
C ASN A 66 -9.88 2.42 -1.63
N LEU A 67 -8.93 2.93 -0.87
CA LEU A 67 -8.21 2.18 0.14
C LEU A 67 -8.49 2.76 1.53
N SER A 68 -8.28 1.95 2.56
CA SER A 68 -8.22 2.45 3.93
C SER A 68 -6.97 3.32 4.09
N PRO A 69 -6.92 4.23 5.07
CA PRO A 69 -5.70 5.02 5.33
C PRO A 69 -4.47 4.14 5.58
N THR A 70 -4.63 3.05 6.31
CA THR A 70 -3.53 2.11 6.59
C THR A 70 -3.01 1.46 5.31
N ASP A 71 -3.90 0.99 4.45
CA ASP A 71 -3.52 0.39 3.18
C ASP A 71 -2.89 1.42 2.24
N ALA A 72 -3.36 2.66 2.28
CA ALA A 72 -2.74 3.74 1.50
C ALA A 72 -1.30 4.01 1.96
N GLU A 73 -1.04 4.02 3.27
CA GLU A 73 0.32 4.16 3.80
C GLU A 73 1.23 3.03 3.34
N VAL A 74 0.72 1.80 3.36
CA VAL A 74 1.46 0.63 2.90
C VAL A 74 1.76 0.75 1.41
N LEU A 75 0.78 1.15 0.62
CA LEU A 75 0.97 1.34 -0.83
C LEU A 75 2.04 2.40 -1.11
N ILE A 76 1.97 3.55 -0.45
CA ILE A 76 2.96 4.62 -0.60
C ILE A 76 4.36 4.10 -0.29
N THR A 77 4.50 3.36 0.79
CA THR A 77 5.78 2.78 1.21
C THR A 77 6.35 1.84 0.13
N TYR A 78 5.51 0.98 -0.43
CA TYR A 78 5.94 0.06 -1.48
C TYR A 78 6.33 0.80 -2.76
N VAL A 79 5.53 1.78 -3.19
CA VAL A 79 5.81 2.56 -4.40
C VAL A 79 7.13 3.31 -4.25
N VAL A 80 7.32 4.01 -3.16
CA VAL A 80 8.55 4.77 -2.92
C VAL A 80 9.75 3.84 -2.84
N GLY A 81 9.67 2.79 -2.04
CA GLY A 81 10.80 1.88 -1.84
C GLY A 81 11.21 1.13 -3.10
N MET A 82 10.25 0.78 -3.95
CA MET A 82 10.51 -0.03 -5.14
C MET A 82 10.76 0.79 -6.39
N THR A 83 10.18 1.98 -6.50
CA THR A 83 10.18 2.74 -7.77
C THR A 83 10.86 4.08 -7.67
N CYS A 84 10.75 4.79 -6.57
CA CYS A 84 11.30 6.14 -6.43
C CYS A 84 11.86 6.40 -5.02
N PRO A 85 12.97 5.75 -4.65
CA PRO A 85 13.54 5.89 -3.31
C PRO A 85 14.06 7.30 -2.99
N ASP A 86 14.15 8.18 -3.99
CA ASP A 86 14.52 9.58 -3.82
C ASP A 86 13.40 10.42 -3.21
N VAL A 87 12.16 9.93 -3.22
CA VAL A 87 10.99 10.65 -2.69
C VAL A 87 11.03 10.71 -1.17
N ARG A 88 10.65 11.85 -0.64
CA ARG A 88 10.57 12.12 0.80
C ARG A 88 9.16 12.25 1.29
#